data_5fa0921d0f880acee8c6de20c3c960af
#
_entry.id   5fa0921d0f880acee8c6de20c3c960af
#
_cell.length_a   1.000
_cell.length_b   1.000
_cell.length_c   1.000
_cell.angle_alpha   90.00
_cell.angle_beta   90.00
_cell.angle_gamma   90.00
#
_symmetry.space_group_name_H-M   'P 1'
#
loop_
_entity.id
_entity.type
_entity.pdbx_description
1 polymer ?
#
loop_
_entity_poly.entity_id
_entity_poly.type
_entity_poly.pdbx_seq_one_letter_code
_entity_poly.pdbx_strand_id
1 'polypeptide(L)'
;AQDRAGNPISCDYVRQVLQERLDEDTRVTILGHVQRGGTPSSFDRWMSTLLGFAAVQEVLSATPDSEPQLIGIRQNRIQRVPLMQCVEQTRAVAQMIGEQNYARAMELRGGSFTEMFDVFKAIAEASPSVTATTRPRRLAIIHAGGLAPGMNSAVRAAVRFGRDRGLTLLGVRGSFEGLLAGRIEELTWGDVEGWTGLGGCELGTNRHIPSVEELYAVARAIETHQIEGLLVIGGWMAYKAAYQLHCERDRYPAFKIPIICLPATIDNNLPGSELSVGADSALNAIVSALDRVKQSAMAAKRCFVVETMGRYCGYLALMSGLAGGAERVYLHE
;
A
#
# COMPACT_ATOMS: atom_id res chain seq x y z
N ALA A 1 12.77 11.00 -20.41
CA ALA A 1 13.17 9.76 -21.12
C ALA A 1 14.07 10.11 -22.29
N GLN A 2 14.93 9.18 -22.72
CA GLN A 2 15.79 9.31 -23.90
C GLN A 2 15.60 8.09 -24.78
N ASP A 3 15.76 8.28 -26.09
CA ASP A 3 15.80 7.19 -27.05
C ASP A 3 17.16 6.44 -27.00
N ARG A 4 17.32 5.41 -27.84
CA ARG A 4 18.57 4.63 -27.90
C ARG A 4 19.78 5.43 -28.37
N ALA A 5 19.56 6.59 -29.03
CA ALA A 5 20.60 7.51 -29.47
C ALA A 5 20.90 8.62 -28.46
N GLY A 6 20.20 8.64 -27.30
CA GLY A 6 20.37 9.63 -26.25
C GLY A 6 19.54 10.92 -26.45
N ASN A 7 18.68 10.98 -27.44
CA ASN A 7 17.84 12.16 -27.66
C ASN A 7 16.66 12.16 -26.67
N PRO A 8 16.26 13.35 -26.15
CA PRO A 8 15.12 13.43 -25.24
C PRO A 8 13.82 13.04 -25.97
N ILE A 9 13.05 12.13 -25.34
CA ILE A 9 11.71 11.77 -25.79
C ILE A 9 10.72 12.77 -25.20
N SER A 10 10.09 13.58 -26.06
CA SER A 10 9.04 14.51 -25.67
C SER A 10 7.67 13.82 -25.55
N CYS A 11 6.75 14.42 -24.79
CA CYS A 11 5.36 13.94 -24.72
C CYS A 11 4.67 14.01 -26.11
N ASP A 12 4.99 15.01 -26.92
CA ASP A 12 4.44 15.14 -28.27
C ASP A 12 4.92 14.03 -29.20
N TYR A 13 6.17 13.64 -29.11
CA TYR A 13 6.68 12.49 -29.85
C TYR A 13 5.94 11.20 -29.45
N VAL A 14 5.75 10.96 -28.16
CA VAL A 14 4.99 9.80 -27.68
C VAL A 14 3.55 9.85 -28.19
N ARG A 15 2.89 11.01 -28.11
CA ARG A 15 1.54 11.21 -28.61
C ARG A 15 1.46 10.86 -30.10
N GLN A 16 2.37 11.38 -30.90
CA GLN A 16 2.39 11.12 -32.34
C GLN A 16 2.53 9.62 -32.65
N VAL A 17 3.48 8.93 -32.00
CA VAL A 17 3.69 7.49 -32.20
C VAL A 17 2.46 6.68 -31.79
N LEU A 18 1.77 7.06 -30.70
CA LEU A 18 0.56 6.38 -30.25
C LEU A 18 -0.60 6.60 -31.21
N GLN A 19 -0.81 7.83 -31.70
CA GLN A 19 -1.84 8.13 -32.72
C GLN A 19 -1.61 7.33 -34.01
N GLU A 20 -0.37 7.28 -34.47
CA GLU A 20 -0.03 6.55 -35.71
C GLU A 20 -0.20 5.02 -35.56
N ARG A 21 0.03 4.47 -34.38
CA ARG A 21 0.00 3.01 -34.14
C ARG A 21 -1.35 2.47 -33.68
N LEU A 22 -2.10 3.26 -32.95
CA LEU A 22 -3.36 2.83 -32.34
C LEU A 22 -4.59 3.38 -33.06
N ASP A 23 -4.39 4.39 -33.93
CA ASP A 23 -5.48 5.15 -34.61
C ASP A 23 -6.48 5.75 -33.58
N GLU A 24 -5.97 6.16 -32.40
CA GLU A 24 -6.77 6.69 -31.32
C GLU A 24 -6.39 8.15 -31.02
N ASP A 25 -7.40 8.99 -30.69
CA ASP A 25 -7.17 10.39 -30.26
C ASP A 25 -6.35 10.43 -28.95
N THR A 26 -5.07 10.71 -29.08
CA THR A 26 -4.14 10.76 -27.95
C THR A 26 -3.87 12.20 -27.54
N ARG A 27 -4.07 12.52 -26.26
CA ARG A 27 -3.86 13.86 -25.70
C ARG A 27 -2.70 13.88 -24.71
N VAL A 28 -1.98 15.00 -24.69
CA VAL A 28 -0.89 15.25 -23.75
C VAL A 28 -1.36 16.21 -22.67
N THR A 29 -1.10 15.88 -21.41
CA THR A 29 -1.28 16.77 -20.27
C THR A 29 0.04 16.87 -19.54
N ILE A 30 0.57 18.10 -19.41
CA ILE A 30 1.81 18.40 -18.68
C ILE A 30 1.41 19.11 -17.39
N LEU A 31 1.54 18.43 -16.27
CA LEU A 31 1.09 18.96 -14.96
C LEU A 31 1.92 20.16 -14.50
N GLY A 32 3.22 20.16 -14.75
CA GLY A 32 4.11 21.29 -14.45
C GLY A 32 4.05 21.76 -13.00
N HIS A 33 3.96 23.09 -12.81
CA HIS A 33 4.03 23.76 -11.51
C HIS A 33 2.86 23.48 -10.56
N VAL A 34 1.72 23.01 -11.06
CA VAL A 34 0.57 22.65 -10.20
C VAL A 34 0.92 21.55 -9.20
N GLN A 35 1.95 20.74 -9.50
CA GLN A 35 2.44 19.69 -8.61
C GLN A 35 3.13 20.22 -7.34
N ARG A 36 3.53 21.51 -7.33
CA ARG A 36 4.20 22.13 -6.19
C ARG A 36 3.25 22.76 -5.19
N GLY A 37 1.98 22.91 -5.55
CA GLY A 37 0.93 23.51 -4.72
C GLY A 37 0.02 22.47 -4.10
N GLY A 38 -0.90 22.94 -3.30
CA GLY A 38 -1.95 22.15 -2.67
C GLY A 38 -1.79 22.02 -1.16
N THR A 39 -2.83 21.48 -0.53
CA THR A 39 -2.85 21.19 0.89
C THR A 39 -2.00 19.94 1.17
N PRO A 40 -1.06 20.00 2.13
CA PRO A 40 -0.21 18.85 2.44
C PRO A 40 -1.05 17.69 2.98
N SER A 41 -0.67 16.47 2.58
CA SER A 41 -1.28 15.22 3.10
C SER A 41 -0.97 15.04 4.60
N SER A 42 -1.67 14.13 5.24
CA SER A 42 -1.39 13.76 6.64
C SER A 42 0.05 13.29 6.80
N PHE A 43 0.55 12.49 5.85
CA PHE A 43 1.93 12.01 5.85
C PHE A 43 2.93 13.16 5.82
N ASP A 44 2.80 14.10 4.89
CA ASP A 44 3.71 15.25 4.80
C ASP A 44 3.68 16.11 6.07
N ARG A 45 2.50 16.29 6.70
CA ARG A 45 2.36 17.10 7.91
C ARG A 45 3.08 16.47 9.11
N TRP A 46 2.79 15.19 9.42
CA TRP A 46 3.43 14.56 10.58
C TRP A 46 4.92 14.31 10.35
N MET A 47 5.32 13.91 9.13
CA MET A 47 6.72 13.71 8.76
C MET A 47 7.53 14.99 8.90
N SER A 48 7.06 16.10 8.32
CA SER A 48 7.76 17.38 8.42
C SER A 48 7.80 17.92 9.85
N THR A 49 6.77 17.66 10.65
CA THR A 49 6.76 18.00 12.09
C THR A 49 7.86 17.25 12.83
N LEU A 50 7.97 15.93 12.64
CA LEU A 50 9.03 15.13 13.26
C LEU A 50 10.42 15.54 12.79
N LEU A 51 10.60 15.78 11.48
CA LEU A 51 11.87 16.24 10.93
C LEU A 51 12.27 17.61 11.47
N GLY A 52 11.32 18.55 11.54
CA GLY A 52 11.58 19.88 12.11
C GLY A 52 11.97 19.82 13.58
N PHE A 53 11.28 19.01 14.38
CA PHE A 53 11.64 18.78 15.78
C PHE A 53 13.04 18.19 15.92
N ALA A 54 13.37 17.14 15.16
CA ALA A 54 14.68 16.49 15.19
C ALA A 54 15.80 17.41 14.70
N ALA A 55 15.52 18.24 13.69
CA ALA A 55 16.49 19.21 13.19
C ALA A 55 16.88 20.26 14.26
N VAL A 56 15.90 20.77 15.01
CA VAL A 56 16.20 21.69 16.13
C VAL A 56 17.01 21.00 17.22
N GLN A 57 16.68 19.77 17.58
CA GLN A 57 17.47 18.99 18.55
C GLN A 57 18.91 18.83 18.08
N GLU A 58 19.13 18.54 16.79
CA GLU A 58 20.47 18.39 16.23
C GLU A 58 21.26 19.70 16.29
N VAL A 59 20.64 20.82 15.90
CA VAL A 59 21.30 22.13 15.97
C VAL A 59 21.70 22.49 17.41
N LEU A 60 20.85 22.18 18.40
CA LEU A 60 21.13 22.44 19.81
C LEU A 60 22.26 21.59 20.37
N SER A 61 22.51 20.41 19.80
CA SER A 61 23.61 19.51 20.22
C SER A 61 24.88 19.68 19.41
N ALA A 62 24.81 20.33 18.23
CA ALA A 62 25.95 20.54 17.35
C ALA A 62 26.91 21.62 17.86
N THR A 63 28.18 21.46 17.53
CA THR A 63 29.25 22.45 17.75
C THR A 63 29.72 23.02 16.41
N PRO A 64 30.46 24.12 16.39
CA PRO A 64 31.03 24.66 15.15
C PRO A 64 31.87 23.66 14.35
N ASP A 65 32.44 22.66 14.99
CA ASP A 65 33.30 21.63 14.38
C ASP A 65 32.50 20.37 13.99
N SER A 66 31.16 20.33 14.25
CA SER A 66 30.32 19.20 13.92
C SER A 66 30.18 19.04 12.40
N GLU A 67 30.27 17.81 11.90
CA GLU A 67 30.01 17.50 10.51
C GLU A 67 28.54 17.80 10.16
N PRO A 68 28.24 18.47 9.03
CA PRO A 68 26.88 18.71 8.60
C PRO A 68 26.09 17.41 8.40
N GLN A 69 24.87 17.37 8.94
CA GLN A 69 23.99 16.19 8.90
C GLN A 69 22.76 16.43 8.03
N LEU A 70 22.34 15.40 7.32
CA LEU A 70 21.00 15.29 6.75
C LEU A 70 20.10 14.58 7.77
N ILE A 71 18.98 15.19 8.11
CA ILE A 71 17.93 14.56 8.92
C ILE A 71 16.89 13.97 7.96
N GLY A 72 16.68 12.65 8.03
CA GLY A 72 15.75 11.93 7.17
C GLY A 72 14.95 10.89 7.95
N ILE A 73 14.03 10.22 7.27
CA ILE A 73 13.27 9.10 7.80
C ILE A 73 13.64 7.84 7.03
N ARG A 74 14.00 6.79 7.76
CA ARG A 74 14.13 5.43 7.25
C ARG A 74 13.47 4.46 8.23
N GLN A 75 12.72 3.50 7.73
CA GLN A 75 12.02 2.52 8.56
C GLN A 75 11.22 3.20 9.67
N ASN A 76 10.42 4.21 9.32
CA ASN A 76 9.63 5.07 10.21
C ASN A 76 10.40 5.70 11.39
N ARG A 77 11.73 5.79 11.32
CA ARG A 77 12.59 6.40 12.35
C ARG A 77 13.39 7.55 11.79
N ILE A 78 13.58 8.55 12.63
CA ILE A 78 14.52 9.62 12.33
C ILE A 78 15.94 9.05 12.21
N GLN A 79 16.58 9.33 11.09
CA GLN A 79 17.99 9.00 10.87
C GLN A 79 18.80 10.24 10.58
N ARG A 80 20.06 10.18 10.99
CA ARG A 80 21.09 11.18 10.73
C ARG A 80 22.11 10.57 9.79
N VAL A 81 22.42 11.28 8.72
CA VAL A 81 23.38 10.81 7.71
C VAL A 81 24.31 11.96 7.39
N PRO A 82 25.64 11.74 7.31
CA PRO A 82 26.59 12.78 6.89
C PRO A 82 26.17 13.42 5.57
N LEU A 83 26.04 14.75 5.56
CA LEU A 83 25.52 15.47 4.38
C LEU A 83 26.40 15.25 3.14
N MET A 84 27.73 15.23 3.33
CA MET A 84 28.67 15.05 2.22
C MET A 84 28.50 13.70 1.53
N GLN A 85 28.24 12.63 2.28
CA GLN A 85 27.93 11.32 1.70
C GLN A 85 26.67 11.38 0.82
N CYS A 86 25.64 12.08 1.25
CA CYS A 86 24.40 12.25 0.48
C CYS A 86 24.64 13.05 -0.80
N VAL A 87 25.48 14.09 -0.73
CA VAL A 87 25.86 14.90 -1.90
C VAL A 87 26.61 14.06 -2.92
N GLU A 88 27.59 13.26 -2.49
CA GLU A 88 28.36 12.37 -3.37
C GLU A 88 27.47 11.33 -4.03
N GLN A 89 26.57 10.70 -3.27
CA GLN A 89 25.61 9.74 -3.84
C GLN A 89 24.67 10.39 -4.87
N THR A 90 24.22 11.62 -4.60
CA THR A 90 23.35 12.36 -5.53
C THR A 90 24.08 12.68 -6.84
N ARG A 91 25.35 13.09 -6.74
CA ARG A 91 26.20 13.35 -7.92
C ARG A 91 26.46 12.07 -8.71
N ALA A 92 26.72 10.96 -8.02
CA ALA A 92 26.94 9.67 -8.67
C ALA A 92 25.71 9.21 -9.47
N VAL A 93 24.49 9.43 -8.96
CA VAL A 93 23.26 9.16 -9.72
C VAL A 93 23.21 9.99 -11.00
N ALA A 94 23.48 11.29 -10.92
CA ALA A 94 23.46 12.17 -12.10
C ALA A 94 24.52 11.76 -13.14
N GLN A 95 25.70 11.36 -12.69
CA GLN A 95 26.77 10.85 -13.54
C GLN A 95 26.33 9.56 -14.27
N MET A 96 25.79 8.57 -13.53
CA MET A 96 25.31 7.31 -14.12
C MET A 96 24.21 7.54 -15.17
N ILE A 97 23.34 8.52 -14.95
CA ILE A 97 22.34 8.92 -15.96
C ILE A 97 23.01 9.50 -17.20
N GLY A 98 24.00 10.38 -17.03
CA GLY A 98 24.79 10.95 -18.13
C GLY A 98 25.53 9.89 -18.94
N GLU A 99 26.01 8.83 -18.28
CA GLU A 99 26.66 7.67 -18.89
C GLU A 99 25.66 6.63 -19.45
N GLN A 100 24.36 6.91 -19.39
CA GLN A 100 23.28 6.00 -19.78
C GLN A 100 23.27 4.66 -19.01
N ASN A 101 23.91 4.62 -17.86
CA ASN A 101 23.91 3.45 -16.97
C ASN A 101 22.71 3.53 -16.00
N TYR A 102 21.51 3.36 -16.54
CA TYR A 102 20.26 3.53 -15.80
C TYR A 102 20.08 2.48 -14.70
N ALA A 103 20.54 1.24 -14.91
CA ALA A 103 20.46 0.20 -13.89
C ALA A 103 21.23 0.61 -12.63
N ARG A 104 22.46 1.08 -12.79
CA ARG A 104 23.27 1.56 -11.67
C ARG A 104 22.69 2.82 -11.03
N ALA A 105 22.15 3.73 -11.83
CA ALA A 105 21.46 4.92 -11.30
C ALA A 105 20.26 4.56 -10.41
N MET A 106 19.49 3.54 -10.80
CA MET A 106 18.37 3.03 -9.99
C MET A 106 18.83 2.40 -8.68
N GLU A 107 19.88 1.57 -8.71
CA GLU A 107 20.47 0.99 -7.50
C GLU A 107 20.93 2.08 -6.50
N LEU A 108 21.60 3.12 -7.00
CA LEU A 108 22.09 4.23 -6.17
C LEU A 108 20.96 5.07 -5.56
N ARG A 109 19.78 5.09 -6.18
CA ARG A 109 18.58 5.74 -5.61
C ARG A 109 17.98 4.97 -4.44
N GLY A 110 18.33 3.69 -4.29
CA GLY A 110 17.91 2.82 -3.23
C GLY A 110 17.04 1.65 -3.71
N GLY A 111 17.12 0.54 -2.97
CA GLY A 111 16.45 -0.72 -3.32
C GLY A 111 14.94 -0.59 -3.50
N SER A 112 14.27 0.24 -2.70
CA SER A 112 12.82 0.46 -2.80
C SER A 112 12.38 1.04 -4.15
N PHE A 113 13.22 1.87 -4.79
CA PHE A 113 12.89 2.43 -6.10
C PHE A 113 12.94 1.37 -7.20
N THR A 114 13.95 0.51 -7.18
CA THR A 114 14.08 -0.62 -8.12
C THR A 114 12.94 -1.62 -7.92
N GLU A 115 12.66 -1.98 -6.68
CA GLU A 115 11.59 -2.90 -6.32
C GLU A 115 10.21 -2.38 -6.79
N MET A 116 9.89 -1.10 -6.53
CA MET A 116 8.63 -0.50 -7.01
C MET A 116 8.55 -0.46 -8.53
N PHE A 117 9.67 -0.22 -9.23
CA PHE A 117 9.69 -0.24 -10.69
C PHE A 117 9.46 -1.63 -11.26
N ASP A 118 10.01 -2.67 -10.64
CA ASP A 118 9.78 -4.06 -11.03
C ASP A 118 8.33 -4.51 -10.74
N VAL A 119 7.77 -4.11 -9.61
CA VAL A 119 6.34 -4.30 -9.32
C VAL A 119 5.48 -3.60 -10.38
N PHE A 120 5.80 -2.33 -10.70
CA PHE A 120 5.07 -1.59 -11.73
C PHE A 120 5.05 -2.34 -13.07
N LYS A 121 6.21 -2.81 -13.54
CA LYS A 121 6.30 -3.58 -14.79
C LYS A 121 5.44 -4.84 -14.74
N ALA A 122 5.51 -5.57 -13.64
CA ALA A 122 4.79 -6.84 -13.48
C ALA A 122 3.25 -6.69 -13.47
N ILE A 123 2.74 -5.53 -13.03
CA ILE A 123 1.28 -5.30 -12.94
C ILE A 123 0.73 -4.38 -14.03
N ALA A 124 1.59 -3.69 -14.79
CA ALA A 124 1.17 -2.78 -15.86
C ALA A 124 0.99 -3.49 -17.19
N GLU A 125 1.83 -4.48 -17.47
CA GLU A 125 1.86 -5.19 -18.75
C GLU A 125 1.50 -6.66 -18.53
N ALA A 126 0.48 -7.16 -19.26
CA ALA A 126 0.21 -8.59 -19.31
C ALA A 126 1.29 -9.27 -20.15
N SER A 127 1.94 -10.27 -19.60
CA SER A 127 2.91 -11.05 -20.36
C SER A 127 2.21 -11.80 -21.50
N PRO A 128 2.63 -11.63 -22.77
CA PRO A 128 2.00 -12.30 -23.89
C PRO A 128 2.23 -13.81 -23.92
N SER A 129 3.12 -14.32 -23.10
CA SER A 129 3.48 -15.74 -23.05
C SER A 129 3.54 -16.28 -21.63
N VAL A 130 2.38 -16.44 -21.01
CA VAL A 130 2.31 -17.42 -19.93
C VAL A 130 2.42 -18.79 -20.59
N THR A 131 3.57 -19.46 -20.45
CA THR A 131 3.68 -20.88 -20.77
C THR A 131 2.65 -21.59 -19.91
N ALA A 132 1.54 -22.00 -20.53
CA ALA A 132 0.48 -22.72 -19.84
C ALA A 132 1.10 -23.93 -19.16
N THR A 133 1.23 -23.87 -17.84
CA THR A 133 1.55 -25.06 -17.06
C THR A 133 0.39 -26.02 -17.25
N THR A 134 0.67 -27.28 -17.40
CA THR A 134 -0.35 -28.33 -17.62
C THR A 134 -1.42 -28.35 -16.52
N ARG A 135 -1.15 -27.76 -15.35
CA ARG A 135 -2.10 -27.54 -14.26
C ARG A 135 -1.72 -26.25 -13.48
N PRO A 136 -2.39 -25.13 -13.72
CA PRO A 136 -2.14 -23.91 -12.96
C PRO A 136 -2.55 -24.08 -11.49
N ARG A 137 -1.68 -23.64 -10.56
CA ARG A 137 -2.00 -23.62 -9.13
C ARG A 137 -3.11 -22.61 -8.86
N ARG A 138 -3.99 -22.94 -7.92
CA ARG A 138 -5.18 -22.14 -7.58
C ARG A 138 -4.96 -21.39 -6.26
N LEU A 139 -4.91 -20.08 -6.31
CA LEU A 139 -4.77 -19.20 -5.15
C LEU A 139 -6.10 -18.50 -4.88
N ALA A 140 -6.66 -18.65 -3.68
CA ALA A 140 -7.85 -17.92 -3.28
C ALA A 140 -7.48 -16.65 -2.51
N ILE A 141 -8.19 -15.56 -2.81
CA ILE A 141 -8.09 -14.27 -2.15
C ILE A 141 -9.36 -14.05 -1.35
N ILE A 142 -9.21 -13.81 -0.05
CA ILE A 142 -10.30 -13.64 0.88
C ILE A 142 -10.06 -12.41 1.76
N HIS A 143 -11.09 -11.60 1.95
CA HIS A 143 -11.06 -10.50 2.92
C HIS A 143 -11.68 -10.95 4.24
N ALA A 144 -11.15 -10.48 5.37
CA ALA A 144 -11.75 -10.75 6.68
C ALA A 144 -11.55 -9.58 7.64
N GLY A 145 -12.64 -9.16 8.28
CA GLY A 145 -12.64 -8.06 9.24
C GLY A 145 -13.33 -6.80 8.74
N GLY A 146 -12.88 -5.65 9.23
CA GLY A 146 -13.37 -4.35 8.80
C GLY A 146 -12.86 -3.94 7.42
N LEU A 147 -13.61 -3.05 6.78
CA LEU A 147 -13.20 -2.42 5.54
C LEU A 147 -11.98 -1.52 5.75
N ALA A 148 -11.03 -1.56 4.80
CA ALA A 148 -9.90 -0.64 4.75
C ALA A 148 -9.68 -0.15 3.30
N PRO A 149 -9.57 1.16 3.06
CA PRO A 149 -9.27 1.69 1.74
C PRO A 149 -7.95 1.11 1.20
N GLY A 150 -7.94 0.66 -0.06
CA GLY A 150 -6.79 0.00 -0.67
C GLY A 150 -6.89 -1.53 -0.75
N MET A 151 -7.89 -2.17 -0.15
CA MET A 151 -8.12 -3.61 -0.29
C MET A 151 -8.28 -4.01 -1.76
N ASN A 152 -9.01 -3.23 -2.56
CA ASN A 152 -9.16 -3.47 -3.99
C ASN A 152 -7.84 -3.39 -4.75
N SER A 153 -6.99 -2.44 -4.42
CA SER A 153 -5.66 -2.30 -5.02
C SER A 153 -4.77 -3.51 -4.73
N ALA A 154 -4.86 -4.06 -3.52
CA ALA A 154 -4.12 -5.27 -3.13
C ALA A 154 -4.59 -6.50 -3.92
N VAL A 155 -5.91 -6.67 -4.09
CA VAL A 155 -6.48 -7.75 -4.92
C VAL A 155 -6.02 -7.59 -6.37
N ARG A 156 -6.13 -6.37 -6.92
CA ARG A 156 -5.71 -6.11 -8.30
C ARG A 156 -4.25 -6.51 -8.54
N ALA A 157 -3.35 -6.11 -7.64
CA ALA A 157 -1.94 -6.45 -7.75
C ALA A 157 -1.73 -7.97 -7.68
N ALA A 158 -2.37 -8.66 -6.72
CA ALA A 158 -2.28 -10.10 -6.57
C ALA A 158 -2.82 -10.85 -7.80
N VAL A 159 -3.95 -10.40 -8.36
CA VAL A 159 -4.55 -11.01 -9.56
C VAL A 159 -3.64 -10.81 -10.76
N ARG A 160 -3.20 -9.60 -11.04
CA ARG A 160 -2.37 -9.32 -12.21
C ARG A 160 -1.03 -10.04 -12.16
N PHE A 161 -0.33 -9.95 -11.03
CA PHE A 161 0.94 -10.66 -10.84
C PHE A 161 0.77 -12.18 -10.86
N GLY A 162 -0.26 -12.71 -10.19
CA GLY A 162 -0.51 -14.16 -10.18
C GLY A 162 -0.84 -14.71 -11.56
N ARG A 163 -1.66 -14.01 -12.34
CA ARG A 163 -1.98 -14.37 -13.72
C ARG A 163 -0.73 -14.34 -14.62
N ASP A 164 0.11 -13.34 -14.47
CA ASP A 164 1.40 -13.26 -15.18
C ASP A 164 2.31 -14.44 -14.86
N ARG A 165 2.17 -15.05 -13.68
CA ARG A 165 2.91 -16.26 -13.25
C ARG A 165 2.16 -17.56 -13.53
N GLY A 166 1.07 -17.52 -14.29
CA GLY A 166 0.30 -18.72 -14.66
C GLY A 166 -0.56 -19.29 -13.54
N LEU A 167 -0.87 -18.52 -12.49
CA LEU A 167 -1.78 -18.96 -11.44
C LEU A 167 -3.25 -18.74 -11.85
N THR A 168 -4.14 -19.57 -11.32
CA THR A 168 -5.59 -19.29 -11.31
C THR A 168 -5.92 -18.55 -10.03
N LEU A 169 -6.43 -17.33 -10.13
CA LEU A 169 -6.80 -16.49 -8.99
C LEU A 169 -8.30 -16.60 -8.76
N LEU A 170 -8.68 -16.92 -7.52
CA LEU A 170 -10.05 -17.08 -7.08
C LEU A 170 -10.40 -15.96 -6.07
N GLY A 171 -11.44 -15.19 -6.36
CA GLY A 171 -12.00 -14.22 -5.42
C GLY A 171 -13.10 -14.86 -4.58
N VAL A 172 -13.02 -14.78 -3.26
CA VAL A 172 -14.05 -15.24 -2.35
C VAL A 172 -14.95 -14.04 -1.98
N ARG A 173 -16.20 -14.05 -2.43
CA ARG A 173 -17.15 -12.96 -2.17
C ARG A 173 -17.83 -13.10 -0.83
N GLY A 174 -17.63 -12.12 0.06
CA GLY A 174 -18.26 -12.06 1.38
C GLY A 174 -17.52 -12.84 2.46
N SER A 175 -16.18 -12.81 2.43
CA SER A 175 -15.33 -13.37 3.49
C SER A 175 -15.47 -14.90 3.66
N PHE A 176 -15.23 -15.42 4.85
CA PHE A 176 -15.37 -16.83 5.17
C PHE A 176 -16.81 -17.35 5.04
N GLU A 177 -17.81 -16.54 5.29
CA GLU A 177 -19.21 -16.90 4.97
C GLU A 177 -19.40 -17.17 3.47
N GLY A 178 -18.72 -16.39 2.63
CA GLY A 178 -18.73 -16.62 1.19
C GLY A 178 -18.04 -17.91 0.78
N LEU A 179 -16.94 -18.23 1.44
CA LEU A 179 -16.24 -19.51 1.23
C LEU A 179 -17.12 -20.69 1.59
N LEU A 180 -17.81 -20.63 2.76
CA LEU A 180 -18.75 -21.65 3.21
C LEU A 180 -19.95 -21.79 2.28
N ALA A 181 -20.42 -20.70 1.70
CA ALA A 181 -21.55 -20.68 0.77
C ALA A 181 -21.13 -20.97 -0.70
N GLY A 182 -19.85 -21.25 -0.97
CA GLY A 182 -19.34 -21.50 -2.32
C GLY A 182 -19.37 -20.28 -3.25
N ARG A 183 -19.42 -19.06 -2.71
CA ARG A 183 -19.39 -17.82 -3.50
C ARG A 183 -17.95 -17.49 -3.92
N ILE A 184 -17.44 -18.30 -4.83
CA ILE A 184 -16.06 -18.23 -5.33
C ILE A 184 -16.11 -18.04 -6.83
N GLU A 185 -15.39 -17.06 -7.33
CA GLU A 185 -15.29 -16.77 -8.76
C GLU A 185 -13.82 -16.70 -9.18
N GLU A 186 -13.54 -17.08 -10.41
CA GLU A 186 -12.23 -16.87 -10.99
C GLU A 186 -12.07 -15.41 -11.40
N LEU A 187 -10.93 -14.81 -11.00
CA LEU A 187 -10.60 -13.43 -11.33
C LEU A 187 -9.59 -13.39 -12.48
N THR A 188 -9.95 -12.66 -13.52
CA THR A 188 -9.10 -12.39 -14.67
C THR A 188 -8.39 -11.04 -14.56
N TRP A 189 -7.46 -10.78 -15.46
CA TRP A 189 -6.80 -9.48 -15.57
C TRP A 189 -7.78 -8.31 -15.77
N GLY A 190 -8.82 -8.54 -16.58
CA GLY A 190 -9.85 -7.53 -16.87
C GLY A 190 -10.80 -7.26 -15.72
N ASP A 191 -11.15 -8.28 -14.93
CA ASP A 191 -12.12 -8.13 -13.83
C ASP A 191 -11.66 -7.13 -12.77
N VAL A 192 -10.35 -6.94 -12.63
CA VAL A 192 -9.74 -6.03 -11.67
C VAL A 192 -9.35 -4.66 -12.28
N GLU A 193 -9.82 -4.39 -13.50
CA GLU A 193 -9.60 -3.10 -14.17
C GLU A 193 -10.22 -1.96 -13.35
N GLY A 194 -9.50 -0.86 -13.19
CA GLY A 194 -9.98 0.29 -12.41
C GLY A 194 -9.96 0.14 -10.88
N TRP A 195 -9.67 -1.05 -10.33
CA TRP A 195 -9.74 -1.28 -8.89
C TRP A 195 -8.72 -0.50 -8.07
N THR A 196 -7.66 0.04 -8.68
CA THR A 196 -6.65 0.84 -7.96
C THR A 196 -7.23 2.07 -7.28
N GLY A 197 -8.12 2.79 -7.97
CA GLY A 197 -8.73 4.01 -7.45
C GLY A 197 -10.10 3.80 -6.79
N LEU A 198 -10.59 2.55 -6.78
CA LEU A 198 -11.91 2.23 -6.28
C LEU A 198 -11.88 2.03 -4.76
N GLY A 199 -12.63 2.85 -4.04
CA GLY A 199 -12.88 2.66 -2.62
C GLY A 199 -13.76 1.43 -2.35
N GLY A 200 -13.95 1.10 -1.08
CA GLY A 200 -14.75 -0.08 -0.72
C GLY A 200 -13.96 -1.38 -0.83
N CYS A 201 -14.69 -2.45 -1.10
CA CYS A 201 -14.14 -3.80 -1.18
C CYS A 201 -15.01 -4.64 -2.13
N GLU A 202 -14.57 -4.83 -3.36
CA GLU A 202 -15.36 -5.50 -4.41
C GLU A 202 -15.67 -6.96 -4.09
N LEU A 203 -14.75 -7.67 -3.45
CA LEU A 203 -15.01 -9.02 -2.96
C LEU A 203 -15.90 -9.07 -1.72
N GLY A 204 -16.19 -7.93 -1.12
CA GLY A 204 -16.88 -7.85 0.17
C GLY A 204 -16.01 -8.33 1.34
N THR A 205 -16.37 -7.92 2.53
CA THR A 205 -15.72 -8.33 3.78
C THR A 205 -16.74 -8.40 4.91
N ASN A 206 -16.48 -9.22 5.91
CA ASN A 206 -17.25 -9.24 7.14
C ASN A 206 -16.37 -9.67 8.33
N ARG A 207 -16.93 -9.65 9.53
CA ARG A 207 -16.22 -9.98 10.77
C ARG A 207 -16.38 -11.43 11.21
N HIS A 208 -17.00 -12.27 10.40
CA HIS A 208 -17.15 -13.68 10.69
C HIS A 208 -15.79 -14.38 10.65
N ILE A 209 -15.48 -15.11 11.71
CA ILE A 209 -14.36 -16.06 11.76
C ILE A 209 -14.98 -17.44 11.87
N PRO A 210 -14.56 -18.42 11.07
CA PRO A 210 -15.11 -19.76 11.15
C PRO A 210 -15.09 -20.31 12.59
N SER A 211 -16.21 -20.78 13.08
CA SER A 211 -16.27 -21.50 14.34
C SER A 211 -15.61 -22.88 14.22
N VAL A 212 -15.37 -23.57 15.34
CA VAL A 212 -14.77 -24.92 15.32
C VAL A 212 -15.66 -25.90 14.54
N GLU A 213 -16.98 -25.74 14.61
CA GLU A 213 -17.96 -26.56 13.90
C GLU A 213 -17.93 -26.31 12.39
N GLU A 214 -17.58 -25.09 11.96
CA GLU A 214 -17.52 -24.71 10.56
C GLU A 214 -16.19 -25.12 9.87
N LEU A 215 -15.14 -25.47 10.63
CA LEU A 215 -13.82 -25.82 10.06
C LEU A 215 -13.88 -26.98 9.08
N TYR A 216 -14.75 -27.97 9.32
CA TYR A 216 -14.96 -29.07 8.38
C TYR A 216 -15.52 -28.57 7.03
N ALA A 217 -16.49 -27.65 7.08
CA ALA A 217 -17.05 -27.05 5.87
C ALA A 217 -16.04 -26.18 5.13
N VAL A 218 -15.19 -25.44 5.85
CA VAL A 218 -14.06 -24.68 5.26
C VAL A 218 -13.09 -25.63 4.57
N ALA A 219 -12.69 -26.73 5.21
CA ALA A 219 -11.82 -27.74 4.63
C ALA A 219 -12.41 -28.32 3.34
N ARG A 220 -13.70 -28.67 3.36
CA ARG A 220 -14.43 -29.18 2.19
C ARG A 220 -14.49 -28.15 1.06
N ALA A 221 -14.67 -26.87 1.36
CA ALA A 221 -14.67 -25.82 0.35
C ALA A 221 -13.28 -25.69 -0.31
N ILE A 222 -12.20 -25.74 0.47
CA ILE A 222 -10.82 -25.70 -0.04
C ILE A 222 -10.58 -26.89 -0.98
N GLU A 223 -10.95 -28.11 -0.60
CA GLU A 223 -10.82 -29.30 -1.43
C GLU A 223 -11.66 -29.25 -2.70
N THR A 224 -12.95 -28.89 -2.57
CA THR A 224 -13.88 -28.82 -3.69
C THR A 224 -13.43 -27.84 -4.76
N HIS A 225 -12.94 -26.68 -4.35
CA HIS A 225 -12.45 -25.66 -5.27
C HIS A 225 -10.96 -25.81 -5.62
N GLN A 226 -10.33 -26.87 -5.11
CA GLN A 226 -8.90 -27.19 -5.34
C GLN A 226 -7.99 -25.99 -5.02
N ILE A 227 -8.24 -25.35 -3.89
CA ILE A 227 -7.44 -24.18 -3.45
C ILE A 227 -6.11 -24.70 -2.91
N GLU A 228 -5.02 -24.20 -3.47
CA GLU A 228 -3.64 -24.60 -3.16
C GLU A 228 -2.86 -23.50 -2.44
N GLY A 229 -3.52 -22.39 -2.11
CA GLY A 229 -2.99 -21.30 -1.30
C GLY A 229 -4.06 -20.29 -0.96
N LEU A 230 -3.91 -19.61 0.17
CA LEU A 230 -4.80 -18.54 0.64
C LEU A 230 -4.04 -17.24 0.81
N LEU A 231 -4.55 -16.17 0.20
CA LEU A 231 -4.18 -14.80 0.53
C LEU A 231 -5.33 -14.19 1.35
N VAL A 232 -5.09 -13.96 2.64
CA VAL A 232 -6.07 -13.40 3.56
C VAL A 232 -5.75 -11.93 3.81
N ILE A 233 -6.60 -11.02 3.33
CA ILE A 233 -6.41 -9.58 3.43
C ILE A 233 -7.33 -9.02 4.51
N GLY A 234 -6.77 -8.40 5.53
CA GLY A 234 -7.57 -7.79 6.59
C GLY A 234 -6.81 -7.48 7.86
N GLY A 235 -7.55 -7.10 8.90
CA GLY A 235 -7.03 -6.76 10.21
C GLY A 235 -6.87 -7.98 11.13
N TRP A 236 -7.04 -7.74 12.45
CA TRP A 236 -6.91 -8.79 13.46
C TRP A 236 -7.77 -10.03 13.21
N MET A 237 -8.99 -9.85 12.66
CA MET A 237 -9.89 -10.97 12.35
C MET A 237 -9.30 -11.88 11.27
N ALA A 238 -8.62 -11.31 10.26
CA ALA A 238 -7.93 -12.06 9.22
C ALA A 238 -6.79 -12.92 9.83
N TYR A 239 -5.99 -12.32 10.70
CA TYR A 239 -4.89 -13.01 11.36
C TYR A 239 -5.40 -14.14 12.26
N LYS A 240 -6.46 -13.88 13.02
CA LYS A 240 -7.08 -14.88 13.89
C LYS A 240 -7.62 -16.07 13.09
N ALA A 241 -8.31 -15.80 11.96
CA ALA A 241 -8.81 -16.86 11.10
C ALA A 241 -7.65 -17.69 10.49
N ALA A 242 -6.64 -17.05 9.94
CA ALA A 242 -5.47 -17.72 9.39
C ALA A 242 -4.72 -18.57 10.44
N TYR A 243 -4.55 -18.02 11.65
CA TYR A 243 -3.97 -18.74 12.78
C TYR A 243 -4.78 -19.98 13.16
N GLN A 244 -6.11 -19.87 13.22
CA GLN A 244 -6.99 -20.99 13.53
C GLN A 244 -6.87 -22.10 12.49
N LEU A 245 -6.92 -21.78 11.20
CA LEU A 245 -6.71 -22.78 10.13
C LEU A 245 -5.34 -23.46 10.25
N HIS A 246 -4.30 -22.68 10.56
CA HIS A 246 -2.95 -23.21 10.75
C HIS A 246 -2.86 -24.17 11.95
N CYS A 247 -3.50 -23.87 13.07
CA CYS A 247 -3.50 -24.74 14.25
C CYS A 247 -4.24 -26.05 14.01
N GLU A 248 -5.28 -26.04 13.19
CA GLU A 248 -6.11 -27.20 12.91
C GLU A 248 -5.66 -28.04 11.68
N ARG A 249 -4.49 -27.71 11.10
CA ARG A 249 -3.98 -28.36 9.87
C ARG A 249 -3.68 -29.86 10.01
N ASP A 250 -3.43 -30.35 11.23
CA ASP A 250 -3.20 -31.76 11.45
C ASP A 250 -4.53 -32.55 11.53
N ARG A 251 -5.59 -31.88 11.97
CA ARG A 251 -6.95 -32.41 11.98
C ARG A 251 -7.61 -32.36 10.59
N TYR A 252 -7.31 -31.29 9.83
CA TYR A 252 -7.87 -31.06 8.48
C TYR A 252 -6.71 -30.89 7.48
N PRO A 253 -6.30 -31.94 6.76
CA PRO A 253 -5.19 -31.89 5.81
C PRO A 253 -5.36 -30.82 4.70
N ALA A 254 -6.61 -30.44 4.38
CA ALA A 254 -6.89 -29.35 3.45
C ALA A 254 -6.29 -27.99 3.87
N PHE A 255 -5.97 -27.80 5.15
CA PHE A 255 -5.32 -26.60 5.65
C PHE A 255 -3.78 -26.66 5.53
N LYS A 256 -3.19 -27.77 5.05
CA LYS A 256 -1.75 -27.87 4.77
C LYS A 256 -1.38 -27.19 3.44
N ILE A 257 -1.81 -25.96 3.28
CA ILE A 257 -1.54 -25.08 2.14
C ILE A 257 -0.88 -23.79 2.63
N PRO A 258 -0.11 -23.07 1.79
CA PRO A 258 0.39 -21.74 2.13
C PRO A 258 -0.74 -20.79 2.46
N ILE A 259 -0.65 -20.12 3.63
CA ILE A 259 -1.57 -19.08 4.06
C ILE A 259 -0.75 -17.82 4.29
N ILE A 260 -1.02 -16.77 3.53
CA ILE A 260 -0.34 -15.49 3.63
C ILE A 260 -1.34 -14.43 4.07
N CYS A 261 -1.00 -13.67 5.10
CA CYS A 261 -1.80 -12.54 5.56
C CYS A 261 -1.21 -11.22 5.07
N LEU A 262 -2.08 -10.35 4.56
CA LEU A 262 -1.75 -8.97 4.20
C LEU A 262 -2.50 -8.03 5.15
N PRO A 263 -1.76 -7.17 5.92
CA PRO A 263 -2.38 -6.28 6.90
C PRO A 263 -3.19 -5.18 6.22
N ALA A 264 -4.51 -5.19 6.46
CA ALA A 264 -5.43 -4.18 5.96
C ALA A 264 -6.42 -3.79 7.06
N THR A 265 -6.14 -2.67 7.72
CA THR A 265 -6.96 -2.08 8.78
C THR A 265 -6.60 -0.61 8.95
N ILE A 266 -7.59 0.22 9.23
CA ILE A 266 -7.33 1.64 9.50
C ILE A 266 -6.72 1.85 10.90
N ASP A 267 -6.90 0.92 11.82
CA ASP A 267 -6.44 1.05 13.22
C ASP A 267 -4.90 1.00 13.35
N ASN A 268 -4.21 0.48 12.36
CA ASN A 268 -2.75 0.29 12.36
C ASN A 268 -2.21 -0.42 13.62
N ASN A 269 -2.96 -1.40 14.11
CA ASN A 269 -2.76 -2.06 15.40
C ASN A 269 -2.17 -3.48 15.28
N LEU A 270 -1.56 -3.81 14.14
CA LEU A 270 -1.00 -5.14 13.88
C LEU A 270 0.53 -5.12 13.97
N PRO A 271 1.13 -5.74 14.99
CA PRO A 271 2.57 -5.94 15.03
C PRO A 271 3.07 -6.72 13.81
N GLY A 272 4.27 -6.38 13.34
CA GLY A 272 4.89 -7.00 12.14
C GLY A 272 4.75 -6.18 10.87
N SER A 273 3.97 -5.08 10.91
CA SER A 273 3.95 -4.06 9.87
C SER A 273 3.95 -2.67 10.50
N GLU A 274 4.72 -1.74 9.94
CA GLU A 274 4.73 -0.34 10.38
C GLU A 274 3.48 0.39 9.94
N LEU A 275 2.98 0.05 8.74
CA LEU A 275 1.74 0.58 8.18
C LEU A 275 0.89 -0.56 7.64
N SER A 276 -0.39 -0.53 7.95
CA SER A 276 -1.40 -1.38 7.33
C SER A 276 -2.12 -0.64 6.21
N VAL A 277 -2.57 -1.40 5.22
CA VAL A 277 -3.39 -0.87 4.13
C VAL A 277 -4.63 -0.18 4.71
N GLY A 278 -4.85 1.07 4.32
CA GLY A 278 -5.97 1.89 4.74
C GLY A 278 -5.71 2.89 5.85
N ALA A 279 -4.65 2.73 6.65
CA ALA A 279 -4.35 3.63 7.76
C ALA A 279 -4.08 5.07 7.30
N ASP A 280 -3.27 5.27 6.25
CA ASP A 280 -2.98 6.60 5.71
C ASP A 280 -4.21 7.28 5.09
N SER A 281 -5.04 6.52 4.37
CA SER A 281 -6.30 7.05 3.83
C SER A 281 -7.25 7.51 4.93
N ALA A 282 -7.32 6.77 6.04
CA ALA A 282 -8.11 7.17 7.20
C ALA A 282 -7.55 8.44 7.85
N LEU A 283 -6.22 8.55 7.99
CA LEU A 283 -5.58 9.77 8.49
C LEU A 283 -5.89 10.99 7.61
N ASN A 284 -5.81 10.85 6.29
CA ASN A 284 -6.13 11.94 5.38
C ASN A 284 -7.60 12.38 5.50
N ALA A 285 -8.52 11.45 5.68
CA ALA A 285 -9.94 11.76 5.91
C ALA A 285 -10.14 12.53 7.23
N ILE A 286 -9.48 12.08 8.31
CA ILE A 286 -9.54 12.75 9.62
C ILE A 286 -8.93 14.14 9.54
N VAL A 287 -7.74 14.31 8.97
CA VAL A 287 -7.06 15.61 8.86
C VAL A 287 -7.88 16.60 8.05
N SER A 288 -8.50 16.16 6.94
CA SER A 288 -9.41 16.99 6.16
C SER A 288 -10.63 17.47 6.98
N ALA A 289 -11.17 16.60 7.83
CA ALA A 289 -12.26 16.97 8.74
C ALA A 289 -11.78 17.93 9.83
N LEU A 290 -10.61 17.68 10.43
CA LEU A 290 -10.01 18.56 11.45
C LEU A 290 -9.76 19.98 10.93
N ASP A 291 -9.25 20.11 9.70
CA ASP A 291 -9.05 21.44 9.08
C ASP A 291 -10.35 22.25 9.04
N ARG A 292 -11.48 21.63 8.71
CA ARG A 292 -12.81 22.27 8.69
C ARG A 292 -13.30 22.60 10.10
N VAL A 293 -13.15 21.68 11.04
CA VAL A 293 -13.53 21.87 12.45
C VAL A 293 -12.74 23.03 13.07
N LYS A 294 -11.41 23.10 12.81
CA LYS A 294 -10.57 24.18 13.32
C LYS A 294 -10.99 25.55 12.79
N GLN A 295 -11.34 25.65 11.51
CA GLN A 295 -11.86 26.92 10.96
C GLN A 295 -13.12 27.36 11.68
N SER A 296 -14.06 26.45 11.95
CA SER A 296 -15.26 26.73 12.72
C SER A 296 -14.96 27.11 14.19
N ALA A 297 -14.04 26.37 14.81
CA ALA A 297 -13.61 26.63 16.19
C ALA A 297 -13.03 28.03 16.37
N MET A 298 -12.14 28.41 15.46
CA MET A 298 -11.53 29.77 15.46
C MET A 298 -12.56 30.86 15.26
N ALA A 299 -13.46 30.69 14.31
CA ALA A 299 -14.52 31.70 14.03
C ALA A 299 -15.48 31.83 15.19
N ALA A 300 -15.88 30.76 15.82
CA ALA A 300 -16.86 30.76 16.92
C ALA A 300 -16.22 30.89 18.31
N LYS A 301 -14.89 30.92 18.42
CA LYS A 301 -14.11 30.90 19.68
C LYS A 301 -14.58 29.79 20.62
N ARG A 302 -14.68 28.57 20.07
CA ARG A 302 -15.15 27.36 20.78
C ARG A 302 -14.08 26.30 20.82
N CYS A 303 -14.10 25.50 21.89
CA CYS A 303 -13.35 24.24 21.95
C CYS A 303 -14.17 23.13 21.32
N PHE A 304 -13.53 22.29 20.52
CA PHE A 304 -14.11 21.09 19.94
C PHE A 304 -13.37 19.86 20.44
N VAL A 305 -14.12 18.85 20.85
CA VAL A 305 -13.58 17.51 21.10
C VAL A 305 -13.93 16.65 19.91
N VAL A 306 -12.91 16.05 19.29
CA VAL A 306 -13.07 15.22 18.10
C VAL A 306 -12.68 13.78 18.44
N GLU A 307 -13.62 12.87 18.28
CA GLU A 307 -13.39 11.43 18.43
C GLU A 307 -13.00 10.83 17.07
N THR A 308 -11.98 9.98 17.08
CA THR A 308 -11.55 9.19 15.92
C THR A 308 -11.74 7.72 16.17
N MET A 309 -11.79 6.92 15.10
CA MET A 309 -11.70 5.46 15.22
C MET A 309 -10.31 5.04 15.70
N GLY A 310 -10.12 3.77 15.98
CA GLY A 310 -8.87 3.18 16.48
C GLY A 310 -9.14 2.35 17.71
N ARG A 311 -9.85 1.23 17.54
CA ARG A 311 -10.21 0.36 18.66
C ARG A 311 -8.97 -0.21 19.32
N TYR A 312 -8.75 0.12 20.57
CA TYR A 312 -7.58 -0.29 21.38
C TYR A 312 -6.22 0.11 20.74
N CYS A 313 -6.20 1.21 20.00
CA CYS A 313 -4.98 1.75 19.44
C CYS A 313 -5.12 3.25 19.16
N GLY A 314 -4.29 4.05 19.81
CA GLY A 314 -4.28 5.49 19.70
C GLY A 314 -3.63 6.03 18.42
N TYR A 315 -3.21 5.18 17.48
CA TYR A 315 -2.49 5.58 16.27
C TYR A 315 -3.20 6.69 15.49
N LEU A 316 -4.48 6.49 15.16
CA LEU A 316 -5.24 7.48 14.39
C LEU A 316 -5.39 8.80 15.16
N ALA A 317 -5.68 8.74 16.47
CA ALA A 317 -5.81 9.94 17.30
C ALA A 317 -4.49 10.70 17.40
N LEU A 318 -3.39 10.00 17.68
CA LEU A 318 -2.07 10.61 17.83
C LEU A 318 -1.60 11.26 16.53
N MET A 319 -1.60 10.50 15.44
CA MET A 319 -1.06 10.97 14.17
C MET A 319 -1.92 12.06 13.54
N SER A 320 -3.25 11.95 13.64
CA SER A 320 -4.15 13.01 13.15
C SER A 320 -4.11 14.25 14.05
N GLY A 321 -3.98 14.08 15.36
CA GLY A 321 -3.79 15.19 16.29
C GLY A 321 -2.52 15.98 16.00
N LEU A 322 -1.41 15.28 15.78
CA LEU A 322 -0.13 15.88 15.39
C LEU A 322 -0.24 16.60 14.04
N ALA A 323 -0.78 15.93 13.03
CA ALA A 323 -0.93 16.47 11.67
C ALA A 323 -1.96 17.62 11.59
N GLY A 324 -3.01 17.56 12.39
CA GLY A 324 -4.03 18.60 12.49
C GLY A 324 -3.68 19.74 13.44
N GLY A 325 -2.59 19.62 14.21
CA GLY A 325 -2.18 20.63 15.20
C GLY A 325 -3.20 20.75 16.34
N ALA A 326 -3.63 19.63 16.92
CA ALA A 326 -4.47 19.61 18.11
C ALA A 326 -3.65 20.04 19.34
N GLU A 327 -4.26 20.76 20.26
CA GLU A 327 -3.63 21.21 21.50
C GLU A 327 -3.45 20.04 22.50
N ARG A 328 -4.32 19.06 22.42
CA ARG A 328 -4.25 17.84 23.27
C ARG A 328 -4.76 16.63 22.51
N VAL A 329 -4.15 15.48 22.79
CA VAL A 329 -4.57 14.17 22.29
C VAL A 329 -4.71 13.23 23.48
N TYR A 330 -5.82 12.52 23.55
CA TYR A 330 -6.06 11.49 24.54
C TYR A 330 -6.00 10.13 23.87
N LEU A 331 -5.17 9.24 24.40
CA LEU A 331 -4.94 7.89 23.89
C LEU A 331 -5.53 6.86 24.85
N HIS A 332 -5.80 5.68 24.32
CA HIS A 332 -6.24 4.54 25.12
C HIS A 332 -5.05 3.93 25.89
N GLU A 333 -3.85 3.95 25.29
CA GLU A 333 -2.59 3.46 25.87
C GLU A 333 -2.03 4.41 26.94
#